data_12ab8084390e5bf82e670792caa1c2c9
#
_entry.id   12ab8084390e5bf82e670792caa1c2c9
#
_cell.length_a   1.000
_cell.length_b   1.000
_cell.length_c   1.000
_cell.angle_alpha   90.00
_cell.angle_beta   90.00
_cell.angle_gamma   90.00
#
_symmetry.space_group_name_H-M   'P 1'
#
loop_
_entity.id
_entity.type
_entity.pdbx_description
1 polymer ?
#
loop_
_entity_poly.entity_id
_entity_poly.type
_entity_poly.pdbx_seq_one_letter_code
_entity_poly.pdbx_strand_id
1 'polypeptide(L)'
;MTLAGLVGLGLPEEYLRAELSKLGLPGWKLRLSPGSKHGIGGLRADVDLEPEGEGRHRILLHQGRPHGHRSHGDIRRLIENSPIAEGARRRALAIFSRLAEAEGRVHGVEADKVEFHEVGAVDSIIDIVGTAIGLDYLAPDRILCSRIELGGGFVKCQHGLLPVPVPAVVELLRGIPVKSGAVPFETTTPTGAAILAASVDEFTDDLPFVVREVAYGIGHRDMDIPNALRLYLGEGRAAAPEPSADAPIPETSTTSATSTTQAAQAARGGMEEGMVLECNIDDMSPELHGYLFERLLGAGAQDVWLTPIHMKKSRPAVTVSVLCSAEDEARLIDLLISETSTFGLRRYRVEKLPLPRETREVETSLGKIRVKTAFVDGRPAKWKPEFEDLRDIAVKTGLPLREVQQSVLAEVGASLGGKR
;
A
#
# COMPACT_ATOMS: atom_id res chain seq x y z
N MET A 1 -9.40 3.61 13.98
CA MET A 1 -8.54 2.51 13.46
C MET A 1 -7.07 2.68 13.89
N THR A 2 -6.44 3.84 13.74
CA THR A 2 -5.04 4.08 14.15
C THR A 2 -4.84 3.79 15.64
N LEU A 3 -5.67 4.35 16.51
CA LEU A 3 -5.63 4.14 17.96
C LEU A 3 -5.72 2.65 18.34
N ALA A 4 -6.68 1.92 17.73
CA ALA A 4 -6.83 0.49 17.97
C ALA A 4 -5.60 -0.32 17.52
N GLY A 5 -5.01 0.05 16.39
CA GLY A 5 -3.78 -0.57 15.90
C GLY A 5 -2.59 -0.33 16.81
N LEU A 6 -2.43 0.88 17.37
CA LEU A 6 -1.36 1.19 18.32
C LEU A 6 -1.49 0.39 19.63
N VAL A 7 -2.73 0.20 20.13
CA VAL A 7 -2.98 -0.69 21.26
C VAL A 7 -2.60 -2.14 20.90
N GLY A 8 -2.94 -2.58 19.70
CA GLY A 8 -2.54 -3.90 19.21
C GLY A 8 -1.04 -4.10 19.06
N LEU A 9 -0.24 -3.03 18.86
CA LEU A 9 1.22 -3.03 18.84
C LEU A 9 1.88 -2.91 20.23
N GLY A 10 1.11 -2.93 21.31
CA GLY A 10 1.65 -2.94 22.66
C GLY A 10 1.50 -1.64 23.46
N LEU A 11 0.73 -0.67 22.98
CA LEU A 11 0.32 0.46 23.83
C LEU A 11 -0.64 -0.06 24.93
N PRO A 12 -0.27 0.02 26.23
CA PRO A 12 -1.14 -0.46 27.29
C PRO A 12 -2.42 0.36 27.38
N GLU A 13 -3.57 -0.31 27.44
CA GLU A 13 -4.88 0.34 27.54
C GLU A 13 -4.98 1.24 28.79
N GLU A 14 -4.47 0.77 29.93
CA GLU A 14 -4.49 1.54 31.19
C GLU A 14 -3.70 2.85 31.09
N TYR A 15 -2.51 2.79 30.45
CA TYR A 15 -1.70 3.98 30.20
C TYR A 15 -2.43 4.98 29.30
N LEU A 16 -2.98 4.48 28.18
CA LEU A 16 -3.76 5.32 27.25
C LEU A 16 -4.93 6.02 27.97
N ARG A 17 -5.70 5.29 28.77
CA ARG A 17 -6.83 5.83 29.51
C ARG A 17 -6.39 6.88 30.56
N ALA A 18 -5.31 6.59 31.27
CA ALA A 18 -4.74 7.50 32.25
C ALA A 18 -4.29 8.83 31.60
N GLU A 19 -3.57 8.74 30.48
CA GLU A 19 -3.13 9.94 29.74
C GLU A 19 -4.32 10.72 29.16
N LEU A 20 -5.29 10.07 28.53
CA LEU A 20 -6.47 10.72 27.96
C LEU A 20 -7.33 11.39 29.05
N SER A 21 -7.41 10.82 30.25
CA SER A 21 -8.18 11.42 31.36
C SER A 21 -7.64 12.79 31.79
N LYS A 22 -6.34 13.06 31.57
CA LYS A 22 -5.69 14.34 31.88
C LYS A 22 -6.19 15.50 31.01
N LEU A 23 -6.88 15.22 29.89
CA LEU A 23 -7.51 16.25 29.07
C LEU A 23 -8.67 16.95 29.80
N GLY A 24 -9.22 16.35 30.85
CA GLY A 24 -10.37 16.93 31.58
C GLY A 24 -11.65 17.03 30.75
N LEU A 25 -11.76 16.28 29.65
CA LEU A 25 -12.97 16.21 28.83
C LEU A 25 -13.98 15.26 29.50
N PRO A 26 -15.20 15.72 29.82
CA PRO A 26 -16.24 14.86 30.39
C PRO A 26 -17.08 14.16 29.32
N GLY A 27 -17.85 13.16 29.72
CA GLY A 27 -18.94 12.59 28.93
C GLY A 27 -18.52 11.69 27.78
N TRP A 28 -17.38 11.01 27.92
CA TRP A 28 -16.92 10.01 26.94
C TRP A 28 -16.36 8.76 27.62
N LYS A 29 -16.40 7.66 26.89
CA LYS A 29 -15.76 6.39 27.27
C LYS A 29 -15.08 5.76 26.06
N LEU A 30 -13.83 5.38 26.23
CA LEU A 30 -13.12 4.58 25.23
C LEU A 30 -13.49 3.11 25.41
N ARG A 31 -13.98 2.46 24.38
CA ARG A 31 -14.25 1.02 24.36
C ARG A 31 -13.34 0.34 23.35
N LEU A 32 -12.51 -0.57 23.85
CA LEU A 32 -11.69 -1.45 23.03
C LEU A 32 -12.35 -2.82 22.96
N SER A 33 -12.50 -3.35 21.76
CA SER A 33 -13.12 -4.67 21.55
C SER A 33 -12.44 -5.42 20.42
N PRO A 34 -12.37 -6.77 20.49
CA PRO A 34 -11.98 -7.56 19.33
C PRO A 34 -12.93 -7.34 18.17
N GLY A 35 -12.39 -7.35 16.96
CA GLY A 35 -13.16 -7.24 15.73
C GLY A 35 -12.53 -8.05 14.62
N SER A 36 -13.29 -8.31 13.55
CA SER A 36 -12.73 -8.94 12.37
C SER A 36 -13.38 -8.40 11.10
N LYS A 37 -12.63 -8.38 9.99
CA LYS A 37 -13.11 -8.09 8.65
C LYS A 37 -12.51 -9.09 7.67
N HIS A 38 -13.35 -9.77 6.91
CA HIS A 38 -12.93 -10.82 5.96
C HIS A 38 -11.98 -11.87 6.56
N GLY A 39 -12.21 -12.25 7.83
CA GLY A 39 -11.36 -13.20 8.54
C GLY A 39 -10.06 -12.61 9.13
N ILE A 40 -9.77 -11.33 8.90
CA ILE A 40 -8.64 -10.65 9.52
C ILE A 40 -9.07 -10.13 10.89
N GLY A 41 -8.51 -10.71 11.95
CA GLY A 41 -8.75 -10.29 13.34
C GLY A 41 -7.93 -9.07 13.72
N GLY A 42 -8.45 -8.24 14.64
CA GLY A 42 -7.77 -7.08 15.18
C GLY A 42 -8.58 -6.43 16.29
N LEU A 43 -8.23 -5.19 16.63
CA LEU A 43 -8.93 -4.40 17.64
C LEU A 43 -9.78 -3.31 16.99
N ARG A 44 -10.87 -2.97 17.63
CA ARG A 44 -11.71 -1.80 17.37
C ARG A 44 -11.65 -0.88 18.57
N ALA A 45 -11.53 0.42 18.31
CA ALA A 45 -11.62 1.47 19.30
C ALA A 45 -12.82 2.33 18.99
N ASP A 46 -13.72 2.46 19.94
CA ASP A 46 -14.92 3.27 19.87
C ASP A 46 -14.88 4.31 21.00
N VAL A 47 -15.23 5.54 20.68
CA VAL A 47 -15.42 6.60 21.67
C VAL A 47 -16.92 6.78 21.84
N ASP A 48 -17.46 6.17 22.88
CA ASP A 48 -18.87 6.30 23.23
C ASP A 48 -19.08 7.63 23.96
N LEU A 49 -20.00 8.45 23.45
CA LEU A 49 -20.41 9.70 24.12
C LEU A 49 -21.58 9.41 25.06
N GLU A 50 -21.48 9.86 26.29
CA GLU A 50 -22.60 9.73 27.23
C GLU A 50 -23.74 10.68 26.78
N PRO A 51 -25.00 10.18 26.75
CA PRO A 51 -26.15 11.06 26.47
C PRO A 51 -26.22 12.20 27.47
N GLU A 52 -26.42 13.39 26.97
CA GLU A 52 -26.53 14.59 27.80
C GLU A 52 -27.71 14.42 28.78
N GLY A 53 -27.38 14.22 30.07
CA GLY A 53 -28.35 14.33 31.15
C GLY A 53 -28.72 15.81 31.36
N GLU A 54 -30.01 16.11 31.33
CA GLU A 54 -30.54 17.44 31.66
C GLU A 54 -29.95 17.90 33.01
N GLY A 55 -28.94 18.76 32.99
CA GLY A 55 -28.57 19.51 34.18
C GLY A 55 -27.11 19.68 34.56
N ARG A 56 -26.15 19.00 34.03
CA ARG A 56 -24.74 19.09 34.48
C ARG A 56 -23.73 19.76 33.55
N HIS A 57 -24.07 20.05 32.30
CA HIS A 57 -23.13 20.56 31.30
C HIS A 57 -22.98 22.07 31.20
N ARG A 58 -23.60 22.84 32.11
CA ARG A 58 -23.63 24.29 32.03
C ARG A 58 -22.42 25.03 32.59
N ILE A 59 -21.44 24.33 33.18
CA ILE A 59 -20.37 24.99 33.97
C ILE A 59 -19.06 25.23 33.22
N LEU A 60 -18.79 24.55 32.08
CA LEU A 60 -17.50 24.68 31.40
C LEU A 60 -17.54 25.25 29.97
N LEU A 61 -18.69 25.64 29.46
CA LEU A 61 -18.78 26.26 28.15
C LEU A 61 -19.04 27.75 28.30
N HIS A 62 -17.99 28.56 28.20
CA HIS A 62 -18.10 29.98 28.03
C HIS A 62 -18.91 30.28 26.76
N GLN A 63 -20.07 30.97 26.96
CA GLN A 63 -20.84 31.63 25.93
C GLN A 63 -21.55 30.78 24.86
N GLY A 64 -22.74 30.24 25.19
CA GLY A 64 -23.94 30.27 24.31
C GLY A 64 -23.86 29.64 22.92
N ARG A 65 -22.87 28.73 22.60
CA ARG A 65 -22.78 28.06 21.30
C ARG A 65 -23.44 26.69 21.35
N PRO A 66 -24.12 26.25 20.26
CA PRO A 66 -24.68 24.90 20.16
C PRO A 66 -23.58 23.83 20.30
N HIS A 67 -23.94 22.70 20.92
CA HIS A 67 -23.05 21.56 21.15
C HIS A 67 -22.36 21.08 19.86
N GLY A 68 -21.04 21.02 19.88
CA GLY A 68 -20.25 20.37 18.82
C GLY A 68 -19.15 21.20 18.14
N HIS A 69 -19.24 22.52 18.19
CA HIS A 69 -18.28 23.39 17.49
C HIS A 69 -17.20 23.90 18.43
N ARG A 70 -15.97 23.38 18.33
CA ARG A 70 -14.79 23.96 18.99
C ARG A 70 -13.92 24.62 17.97
N SER A 71 -13.42 25.82 18.27
CA SER A 71 -12.41 26.46 17.45
C SER A 71 -11.06 25.75 17.60
N HIS A 72 -10.18 25.89 16.61
CA HIS A 72 -8.79 25.44 16.73
C HIS A 72 -8.14 26.00 17.99
N GLY A 73 -8.37 27.27 18.31
CA GLY A 73 -7.84 27.92 19.50
C GLY A 73 -8.35 27.31 20.82
N ASP A 74 -9.59 26.79 20.86
CA ASP A 74 -10.11 26.10 22.04
C ASP A 74 -9.44 24.74 22.25
N ILE A 75 -9.29 23.96 21.19
CA ILE A 75 -8.61 22.66 21.23
C ILE A 75 -7.13 22.83 21.57
N ARG A 76 -6.47 23.80 20.96
CA ARG A 76 -5.09 24.13 21.27
C ARG A 76 -4.91 24.43 22.75
N ARG A 77 -5.73 25.33 23.34
CA ARG A 77 -5.67 25.64 24.78
C ARG A 77 -5.95 24.42 25.65
N LEU A 78 -6.89 23.57 25.27
CA LEU A 78 -7.19 22.34 25.99
C LEU A 78 -5.95 21.44 26.07
N ILE A 79 -5.26 21.22 24.95
CA ILE A 79 -4.09 20.37 24.86
C ILE A 79 -2.89 21.01 25.57
N GLU A 80 -2.63 22.30 25.37
CA GLU A 80 -1.53 23.04 26.01
C GLU A 80 -1.62 23.05 27.54
N ASN A 81 -2.83 23.16 28.08
CA ASN A 81 -3.07 23.20 29.54
C ASN A 81 -3.19 21.79 30.17
N SER A 82 -3.22 20.73 29.36
CA SER A 82 -3.33 19.37 29.89
C SER A 82 -1.95 18.82 30.33
N PRO A 83 -1.88 18.07 31.45
CA PRO A 83 -0.63 17.47 31.92
C PRO A 83 -0.32 16.12 31.24
N ILE A 84 -0.64 15.98 29.96
CA ILE A 84 -0.24 14.81 29.15
C ILE A 84 1.27 14.86 28.85
N ALA A 85 1.86 13.73 28.47
CA ALA A 85 3.27 13.64 28.12
C ALA A 85 3.66 14.68 27.05
N GLU A 86 4.84 15.31 27.20
CA GLU A 86 5.29 16.42 26.35
C GLU A 86 5.37 16.04 24.88
N GLY A 87 5.87 14.83 24.57
CA GLY A 87 5.94 14.35 23.19
C GLY A 87 4.55 14.12 22.58
N ALA A 88 3.61 13.57 23.35
CA ALA A 88 2.22 13.40 22.94
C ALA A 88 1.54 14.76 22.69
N ARG A 89 1.76 15.74 23.57
CA ARG A 89 1.25 17.12 23.43
C ARG A 89 1.73 17.74 22.12
N ARG A 90 3.01 17.70 21.88
CA ARG A 90 3.64 18.24 20.66
C ARG A 90 3.07 17.63 19.39
N ARG A 91 2.93 16.29 19.36
CA ARG A 91 2.35 15.54 18.22
C ARG A 91 0.87 15.91 18.01
N ALA A 92 0.07 15.94 19.08
CA ALA A 92 -1.34 16.29 19.00
C ALA A 92 -1.55 17.71 18.44
N LEU A 93 -0.78 18.69 18.94
CA LEU A 93 -0.83 20.06 18.43
C LEU A 93 -0.42 20.15 16.95
N ALA A 94 0.60 19.41 16.53
CA ALA A 94 0.99 19.36 15.13
C ALA A 94 -0.12 18.82 14.22
N ILE A 95 -0.82 17.75 14.65
CA ILE A 95 -1.94 17.17 13.89
C ILE A 95 -3.09 18.18 13.76
N PHE A 96 -3.49 18.84 14.87
CA PHE A 96 -4.55 19.84 14.83
C PHE A 96 -4.17 21.09 14.03
N SER A 97 -2.90 21.53 14.05
CA SER A 97 -2.43 22.63 13.22
C SER A 97 -2.54 22.30 11.73
N ARG A 98 -2.13 21.10 11.31
CA ARG A 98 -2.29 20.66 9.92
C ARG A 98 -3.75 20.62 9.49
N LEU A 99 -4.62 20.16 10.37
CA LEU A 99 -6.05 20.11 10.11
C LEU A 99 -6.64 21.52 9.99
N ALA A 100 -6.29 22.44 10.91
CA ALA A 100 -6.74 23.83 10.86
C ALA A 100 -6.25 24.58 9.62
N GLU A 101 -5.02 24.33 9.18
CA GLU A 101 -4.50 24.89 7.93
C GLU A 101 -5.28 24.40 6.71
N ALA A 102 -5.62 23.11 6.67
CA ALA A 102 -6.38 22.53 5.56
C ALA A 102 -7.81 23.09 5.52
N GLU A 103 -8.52 23.07 6.64
CA GLU A 103 -9.86 23.63 6.76
C GLU A 103 -9.86 25.13 6.48
N GLY A 104 -8.84 25.87 6.98
CA GLY A 104 -8.68 27.28 6.71
C GLY A 104 -8.56 27.58 5.20
N ARG A 105 -7.82 26.77 4.45
CA ARG A 105 -7.74 26.89 2.99
C ARG A 105 -9.06 26.58 2.30
N VAL A 106 -9.78 25.54 2.77
CA VAL A 106 -11.08 25.17 2.19
C VAL A 106 -12.13 26.27 2.43
N HIS A 107 -12.15 26.86 3.63
CA HIS A 107 -13.14 27.87 4.01
C HIS A 107 -12.72 29.32 3.74
N GLY A 108 -11.48 29.54 3.32
CA GLY A 108 -10.95 30.89 3.05
C GLY A 108 -10.79 31.73 4.33
N VAL A 109 -10.49 31.09 5.47
CA VAL A 109 -10.27 31.73 6.77
C VAL A 109 -8.88 31.40 7.32
N GLU A 110 -8.39 32.26 8.23
CA GLU A 110 -7.12 31.97 8.93
C GLU A 110 -7.25 30.74 9.82
N ALA A 111 -6.20 29.91 9.91
CA ALA A 111 -6.20 28.65 10.66
C ALA A 111 -6.66 28.82 12.12
N ASP A 112 -6.25 29.90 12.79
CA ASP A 112 -6.64 30.17 14.18
C ASP A 112 -8.13 30.51 14.34
N LYS A 113 -8.80 30.90 13.26
CA LYS A 113 -10.24 31.24 13.23
C LYS A 113 -11.12 30.09 12.75
N VAL A 114 -10.51 28.95 12.40
CA VAL A 114 -11.26 27.77 11.97
C VAL A 114 -12.14 27.26 13.10
N GLU A 115 -13.41 27.09 12.81
CA GLU A 115 -14.35 26.35 13.63
C GLU A 115 -14.51 24.95 13.04
N PHE A 116 -14.13 23.93 13.81
CA PHE A 116 -14.26 22.55 13.35
C PHE A 116 -15.71 22.08 13.48
N HIS A 117 -16.34 21.80 12.37
CA HIS A 117 -17.73 21.35 12.32
C HIS A 117 -17.88 19.87 12.66
N GLU A 118 -16.94 19.03 12.22
CA GLU A 118 -16.95 17.58 12.44
C GLU A 118 -15.80 17.15 13.36
N VAL A 119 -14.61 17.65 13.15
CA VAL A 119 -13.39 17.23 13.85
C VAL A 119 -13.22 17.90 15.23
N GLY A 120 -14.03 18.89 15.57
CA GLY A 120 -14.10 19.52 16.89
C GLY A 120 -14.88 18.72 17.95
N ALA A 121 -15.50 17.62 17.56
CA ALA A 121 -16.22 16.72 18.45
C ALA A 121 -15.26 15.94 19.38
N VAL A 122 -15.76 15.50 20.52
CA VAL A 122 -14.94 14.84 21.56
C VAL A 122 -14.28 13.56 21.06
N ASP A 123 -14.97 12.77 20.25
CA ASP A 123 -14.47 11.53 19.65
C ASP A 123 -13.23 11.78 18.79
N SER A 124 -13.26 12.79 17.94
CA SER A 124 -12.11 13.16 17.09
C SER A 124 -10.92 13.67 17.92
N ILE A 125 -11.19 14.44 19.01
CA ILE A 125 -10.13 14.88 19.92
C ILE A 125 -9.48 13.68 20.60
N ILE A 126 -10.28 12.73 21.10
CA ILE A 126 -9.78 11.51 21.72
C ILE A 126 -8.99 10.65 20.74
N ASP A 127 -9.45 10.51 19.49
CA ASP A 127 -8.76 9.76 18.45
C ASP A 127 -7.40 10.37 18.11
N ILE A 128 -7.33 11.70 17.94
CA ILE A 128 -6.08 12.41 17.61
C ILE A 128 -5.11 12.38 18.78
N VAL A 129 -5.57 12.78 19.98
CA VAL A 129 -4.70 12.84 21.17
C VAL A 129 -4.28 11.43 21.58
N GLY A 130 -5.20 10.46 21.54
CA GLY A 130 -4.87 9.07 21.83
C GLY A 130 -3.86 8.47 20.86
N THR A 131 -3.96 8.81 19.57
CA THR A 131 -2.95 8.42 18.58
C THR A 131 -1.59 9.08 18.90
N ALA A 132 -1.57 10.36 19.24
CA ALA A 132 -0.35 11.06 19.63
C ALA A 132 0.31 10.44 20.89
N ILE A 133 -0.50 10.07 21.90
CA ILE A 133 -0.04 9.34 23.09
C ILE A 133 0.57 7.97 22.69
N GLY A 134 -0.10 7.23 21.82
CA GLY A 134 0.40 5.92 21.38
C GLY A 134 1.70 6.01 20.61
N LEU A 135 1.83 6.98 19.71
CA LEU A 135 3.07 7.23 18.96
C LEU A 135 4.20 7.72 19.87
N ASP A 136 3.89 8.48 20.90
CA ASP A 136 4.88 8.92 21.89
C ASP A 136 5.35 7.76 22.78
N TYR A 137 4.42 6.90 23.20
CA TYR A 137 4.71 5.71 24.00
C TYR A 137 5.58 4.68 23.26
N LEU A 138 5.21 4.36 22.03
CA LEU A 138 5.96 3.41 21.19
C LEU A 138 7.30 3.98 20.71
N ALA A 139 7.41 5.31 20.67
CA ALA A 139 8.62 6.07 20.34
C ALA A 139 9.37 5.54 19.10
N PRO A 140 8.71 5.35 17.94
CA PRO A 140 9.42 4.90 16.75
C PRO A 140 10.41 5.96 16.27
N ASP A 141 11.59 5.53 15.82
CA ASP A 141 12.60 6.42 15.22
C ASP A 141 12.11 6.99 13.88
N ARG A 142 11.34 6.20 13.13
CA ARG A 142 10.75 6.58 11.84
C ARG A 142 9.36 5.98 11.68
N ILE A 143 8.47 6.75 11.07
CA ILE A 143 7.11 6.33 10.72
C ILE A 143 6.99 6.32 9.20
N LEU A 144 6.74 5.15 8.64
CA LEU A 144 6.55 4.93 7.21
C LEU A 144 5.09 4.64 6.91
N CYS A 145 4.61 5.05 5.74
CA CYS A 145 3.26 4.77 5.29
C CYS A 145 3.28 4.42 3.79
N SER A 146 2.48 3.43 3.40
CA SER A 146 2.22 3.17 1.97
C SER A 146 1.36 4.27 1.37
N ARG A 147 1.18 4.25 0.04
CA ARG A 147 0.22 5.14 -0.62
C ARG A 147 -1.15 5.04 0.03
N ILE A 148 -1.73 6.19 0.34
CA ILE A 148 -2.98 6.30 1.10
C ILE A 148 -4.17 6.01 0.18
N GLU A 149 -5.01 5.01 0.52
CA GLU A 149 -6.27 4.75 -0.20
C GLU A 149 -7.35 5.74 0.25
N LEU A 150 -7.90 6.48 -0.69
CA LEU A 150 -8.93 7.50 -0.43
C LEU A 150 -10.36 6.96 -0.55
N GLY A 151 -10.54 5.84 -1.25
CA GLY A 151 -11.85 5.36 -1.65
C GLY A 151 -12.42 6.16 -2.83
N GLY A 152 -13.75 6.29 -2.89
CA GLY A 152 -14.45 6.98 -3.96
C GLY A 152 -15.92 7.25 -3.63
N GLY A 153 -16.70 7.65 -4.64
CA GLY A 153 -18.11 7.93 -4.47
C GLY A 153 -18.41 9.25 -3.76
N PHE A 154 -19.39 9.25 -2.86
CA PHE A 154 -19.88 10.44 -2.16
C PHE A 154 -20.04 10.17 -0.67
N VAL A 155 -19.83 11.19 0.14
CA VAL A 155 -20.10 11.20 1.59
C VAL A 155 -21.04 12.32 1.95
N LYS A 156 -22.00 12.03 2.83
CA LYS A 156 -22.90 13.04 3.40
C LYS A 156 -22.29 13.58 4.68
N CYS A 157 -22.04 14.87 4.71
CA CYS A 157 -21.48 15.59 5.84
C CYS A 157 -22.30 16.87 6.16
N GLN A 158 -21.85 17.69 7.09
CA GLN A 158 -22.54 18.96 7.43
C GLN A 158 -22.60 19.93 6.24
N HIS A 159 -21.64 19.86 5.32
CA HIS A 159 -21.59 20.66 4.08
C HIS A 159 -22.46 20.07 2.95
N GLY A 160 -23.26 19.04 3.22
CA GLY A 160 -24.09 18.37 2.24
C GLY A 160 -23.46 17.09 1.68
N LEU A 161 -23.74 16.78 0.43
CA LEU A 161 -23.22 15.60 -0.26
C LEU A 161 -21.94 16.00 -1.02
N LEU A 162 -20.79 15.52 -0.56
CA LEU A 162 -19.48 15.83 -1.14
C LEU A 162 -18.89 14.61 -1.86
N PRO A 163 -18.15 14.81 -2.97
CA PRO A 163 -17.36 13.74 -3.58
C PRO A 163 -16.19 13.34 -2.67
N VAL A 164 -15.82 12.05 -2.74
CA VAL A 164 -14.65 11.50 -2.04
C VAL A 164 -13.45 11.51 -3.01
N PRO A 165 -12.28 12.05 -2.57
CA PRO A 165 -11.97 12.62 -1.24
C PRO A 165 -12.61 13.98 -1.00
N VAL A 166 -13.00 14.26 0.25
CA VAL A 166 -13.53 15.56 0.63
C VAL A 166 -12.45 16.65 0.57
N PRO A 167 -12.80 17.94 0.37
CA PRO A 167 -11.83 19.04 0.16
C PRO A 167 -10.73 19.11 1.22
N ALA A 168 -11.06 18.93 2.49
CA ALA A 168 -10.09 18.95 3.58
C ALA A 168 -9.04 17.83 3.44
N VAL A 169 -9.44 16.63 3.03
CA VAL A 169 -8.52 15.51 2.77
C VAL A 169 -7.57 15.83 1.62
N VAL A 170 -8.07 16.46 0.54
CA VAL A 170 -7.23 16.87 -0.59
C VAL A 170 -6.16 17.88 -0.15
N GLU A 171 -6.55 18.87 0.67
CA GLU A 171 -5.61 19.87 1.19
C GLU A 171 -4.58 19.29 2.16
N LEU A 172 -4.99 18.37 3.04
CA LEU A 172 -4.11 17.67 3.98
C LEU A 172 -3.05 16.82 3.27
N LEU A 173 -3.45 16.17 2.18
CA LEU A 173 -2.60 15.21 1.47
C LEU A 173 -1.89 15.82 0.25
N ARG A 174 -1.84 17.15 0.14
CA ARG A 174 -1.10 17.83 -0.94
C ARG A 174 0.38 17.45 -0.90
N GLY A 175 0.88 16.88 -2.01
CA GLY A 175 2.26 16.39 -2.14
C GLY A 175 2.51 14.99 -1.56
N ILE A 176 1.48 14.34 -1.01
CA ILE A 176 1.55 12.98 -0.47
C ILE A 176 1.02 11.98 -1.50
N PRO A 177 1.69 10.85 -1.75
CA PRO A 177 1.24 9.86 -2.73
C PRO A 177 -0.04 9.17 -2.26
N VAL A 178 -1.07 9.22 -3.11
CA VAL A 178 -2.40 8.65 -2.83
C VAL A 178 -2.83 7.71 -3.94
N LYS A 179 -3.82 6.88 -3.66
CA LYS A 179 -4.59 6.07 -4.62
C LYS A 179 -6.07 6.16 -4.28
N SER A 180 -6.94 5.90 -5.25
CA SER A 180 -8.39 6.02 -5.07
C SER A 180 -9.13 4.96 -5.88
N GLY A 181 -10.41 4.75 -5.54
CA GLY A 181 -11.31 3.91 -6.32
C GLY A 181 -11.37 2.44 -5.92
N ALA A 182 -10.64 2.01 -4.89
CA ALA A 182 -10.72 0.62 -4.41
C ALA A 182 -12.13 0.26 -3.91
N VAL A 183 -12.86 1.24 -3.36
CA VAL A 183 -14.25 1.09 -2.90
C VAL A 183 -15.03 2.38 -3.14
N PRO A 184 -16.38 2.32 -3.29
CA PRO A 184 -17.21 3.50 -3.51
C PRO A 184 -17.58 4.23 -2.20
N PHE A 185 -16.66 4.31 -1.25
CA PHE A 185 -16.81 4.92 0.07
C PHE A 185 -15.54 5.64 0.47
N GLU A 186 -15.66 6.62 1.37
CA GLU A 186 -14.52 7.26 2.03
C GLU A 186 -13.78 6.22 2.90
N THR A 187 -12.49 6.02 2.64
CA THR A 187 -11.61 5.15 3.43
C THR A 187 -10.66 5.95 4.31
N THR A 188 -10.31 7.16 3.90
CA THR A 188 -9.47 8.08 4.67
C THR A 188 -10.24 9.35 4.97
N THR A 189 -10.59 9.50 6.25
CA THR A 189 -11.31 10.66 6.79
C THR A 189 -10.36 11.85 7.01
N PRO A 190 -10.87 13.09 7.20
CA PRO A 190 -10.02 14.24 7.54
C PRO A 190 -9.14 14.00 8.77
N THR A 191 -9.67 13.37 9.83
CA THR A 191 -8.90 13.00 11.03
C THR A 191 -7.75 12.04 10.68
N GLY A 192 -8.04 10.98 9.91
CA GLY A 192 -7.02 10.02 9.48
C GLY A 192 -5.95 10.67 8.60
N ALA A 193 -6.37 11.51 7.64
CA ALA A 193 -5.45 12.24 6.77
C ALA A 193 -4.53 13.18 7.56
N ALA A 194 -5.08 13.91 8.57
CA ALA A 194 -4.30 14.80 9.41
C ALA A 194 -3.25 14.07 10.25
N ILE A 195 -3.63 12.92 10.83
CA ILE A 195 -2.71 12.05 11.57
C ILE A 195 -1.55 11.62 10.67
N LEU A 196 -1.84 11.12 9.46
CA LEU A 196 -0.82 10.66 8.52
C LEU A 196 0.07 11.81 8.04
N ALA A 197 -0.53 12.94 7.63
CA ALA A 197 0.19 14.09 7.13
C ALA A 197 1.12 14.76 8.15
N ALA A 198 0.82 14.62 9.45
CA ALA A 198 1.61 15.22 10.54
C ALA A 198 2.60 14.24 11.18
N SER A 199 2.43 12.93 11.00
CA SER A 199 3.20 11.93 11.74
C SER A 199 4.10 11.08 10.88
N VAL A 200 3.87 10.96 9.58
CA VAL A 200 4.64 10.11 8.67
C VAL A 200 5.88 10.85 8.19
N ASP A 201 7.03 10.20 8.32
CA ASP A 201 8.33 10.73 7.87
C ASP A 201 8.57 10.44 6.39
N GLU A 202 8.09 9.29 5.90
CA GLU A 202 8.29 8.87 4.51
C GLU A 202 7.11 8.04 4.00
N PHE A 203 6.71 8.32 2.76
CA PHE A 203 5.69 7.54 2.05
C PHE A 203 6.36 6.61 1.04
N THR A 204 6.25 5.30 1.29
CA THR A 204 6.85 4.24 0.46
C THR A 204 5.98 2.98 0.49
N ASP A 205 5.89 2.27 -0.64
CA ASP A 205 5.24 0.96 -0.68
C ASP A 205 6.18 -0.18 -0.25
N ASP A 206 7.47 0.12 -0.05
CA ASP A 206 8.46 -0.83 0.43
C ASP A 206 8.45 -0.97 1.95
N LEU A 207 8.88 -2.12 2.45
CA LEU A 207 9.09 -2.37 3.87
C LEU A 207 10.60 -2.48 4.15
N PRO A 208 11.32 -1.34 4.31
CA PRO A 208 12.78 -1.32 4.45
C PRO A 208 13.27 -1.75 5.85
N PHE A 209 12.49 -2.57 6.54
CA PHE A 209 12.77 -3.03 7.90
C PHE A 209 12.31 -4.48 8.11
N VAL A 210 12.83 -5.12 9.15
CA VAL A 210 12.39 -6.46 9.56
C VAL A 210 11.18 -6.31 10.46
N VAL A 211 10.03 -6.83 10.01
CA VAL A 211 8.78 -6.83 10.79
C VAL A 211 8.94 -7.70 12.04
N ARG A 212 8.66 -7.15 13.21
CA ARG A 212 8.65 -7.83 14.51
C ARG A 212 7.22 -8.11 14.97
N GLU A 213 6.36 -7.11 14.87
CA GLU A 213 4.96 -7.21 15.29
C GLU A 213 4.04 -6.63 14.22
N VAL A 214 2.82 -7.14 14.19
CA VAL A 214 1.76 -6.69 13.28
C VAL A 214 0.47 -6.54 14.06
N ALA A 215 -0.21 -5.42 13.89
CA ALA A 215 -1.54 -5.20 14.46
C ALA A 215 -2.51 -4.65 13.42
N TYR A 216 -3.79 -4.86 13.68
CA TYR A 216 -4.89 -4.40 12.82
C TYR A 216 -5.88 -3.56 13.62
N GLY A 217 -6.08 -2.32 13.18
CA GLY A 217 -7.20 -1.50 13.65
C GLY A 217 -8.40 -1.69 12.75
N ILE A 218 -9.48 -2.25 13.27
CA ILE A 218 -10.68 -2.63 12.52
C ILE A 218 -11.67 -1.47 12.44
N GLY A 219 -12.12 -1.17 11.24
CA GLY A 219 -13.17 -0.16 11.00
C GLY A 219 -14.58 -0.73 11.12
N HIS A 220 -15.60 0.17 11.14
CA HIS A 220 -17.00 -0.21 11.33
C HIS A 220 -17.65 -0.74 10.04
N ARG A 221 -17.43 -0.03 8.93
CA ARG A 221 -18.11 -0.29 7.67
C ARG A 221 -17.70 -1.64 7.08
N ASP A 222 -18.67 -2.38 6.56
CA ASP A 222 -18.42 -3.54 5.73
C ASP A 222 -18.22 -3.09 4.28
N MET A 223 -17.20 -3.65 3.63
CA MET A 223 -16.79 -3.32 2.26
C MET A 223 -16.33 -4.60 1.57
N ASP A 224 -16.18 -4.57 0.24
CA ASP A 224 -15.67 -5.70 -0.55
C ASP A 224 -14.19 -6.03 -0.25
N ILE A 225 -13.46 -5.04 0.29
CA ILE A 225 -12.10 -5.23 0.83
C ILE A 225 -12.11 -5.12 2.35
N PRO A 226 -11.16 -5.73 3.08
CA PRO A 226 -11.09 -5.62 4.54
C PRO A 226 -10.94 -4.17 5.00
N ASN A 227 -11.94 -3.64 5.73
CA ASN A 227 -11.84 -2.33 6.36
C ASN A 227 -10.97 -2.41 7.61
N ALA A 228 -9.66 -2.45 7.38
CA ALA A 228 -8.66 -2.60 8.43
C ALA A 228 -7.41 -1.79 8.10
N LEU A 229 -6.89 -1.07 9.07
CA LEU A 229 -5.58 -0.44 9.02
C LEU A 229 -4.56 -1.41 9.59
N ARG A 230 -3.56 -1.78 8.79
CA ARG A 230 -2.45 -2.63 9.23
C ARG A 230 -1.30 -1.77 9.71
N LEU A 231 -0.81 -2.05 10.90
CA LEU A 231 0.37 -1.42 11.46
C LEU A 231 1.45 -2.49 11.67
N TYR A 232 2.70 -2.08 11.42
CA TYR A 232 3.87 -2.90 11.68
C TYR A 232 4.77 -2.18 12.68
N LEU A 233 5.35 -2.94 13.59
CA LEU A 233 6.51 -2.52 14.38
C LEU A 233 7.70 -3.38 13.94
N GLY A 234 8.85 -2.77 13.67
CA GLY A 234 10.00 -3.48 13.18
C GLY A 234 11.29 -2.74 13.43
N GLU A 235 12.40 -3.42 13.17
CA GLU A 235 13.74 -2.87 13.28
C GLU A 235 14.26 -2.50 11.91
N GLY A 236 14.71 -1.25 11.73
CA GLY A 236 15.33 -0.80 10.50
C GLY A 236 16.55 -1.68 10.17
N ARG A 237 16.67 -2.07 8.91
CA ARG A 237 17.92 -2.64 8.42
C ARG A 237 18.97 -1.55 8.57
N ALA A 238 19.98 -1.75 9.40
CA ALA A 238 21.09 -0.81 9.51
C ALA A 238 21.56 -0.50 8.07
N ALA A 239 21.47 0.78 7.68
CA ALA A 239 22.02 1.22 6.41
C ALA A 239 23.50 0.85 6.45
N ALA A 240 23.95 0.05 5.50
CA ALA A 240 25.38 -0.08 5.29
C ALA A 240 25.91 1.35 5.08
N PRO A 241 27.00 1.75 5.75
CA PRO A 241 27.56 3.09 5.60
C PRO A 241 27.81 3.32 4.10
N GLU A 242 27.29 4.42 3.57
CA GLU A 242 27.61 4.85 2.21
C GLU A 242 29.14 4.95 2.11
N PRO A 243 29.77 4.36 1.08
CA PRO A 243 31.18 4.51 0.89
C PRO A 243 31.50 6.00 0.65
N SER A 244 32.21 6.62 1.58
CA SER A 244 32.72 7.97 1.38
C SER A 244 33.61 7.97 0.13
N ALA A 245 33.38 8.94 -0.75
CA ALA A 245 34.01 9.06 -2.06
C ALA A 245 35.56 9.32 -2.03
N ASP A 246 36.18 9.28 -0.86
CA ASP A 246 37.61 9.58 -0.68
C ASP A 246 38.34 8.60 0.25
N ALA A 247 38.39 7.31 -0.09
CA ALA A 247 39.31 6.39 0.55
C ALA A 247 39.96 5.46 -0.49
N PRO A 248 41.31 5.32 -0.48
CA PRO A 248 42.02 4.46 -1.41
C PRO A 248 41.71 2.99 -1.13
N ILE A 249 41.53 2.23 -2.20
CA ILE A 249 41.25 0.80 -2.20
C ILE A 249 42.45 0.04 -1.59
N PRO A 250 42.30 -0.69 -0.49
CA PRO A 250 43.26 -1.73 -0.12
C PRO A 250 42.80 -3.06 -0.73
N GLU A 251 43.65 -3.62 -1.56
CA GLU A 251 43.57 -5.04 -1.93
C GLU A 251 43.80 -5.89 -0.67
N THR A 252 43.03 -6.96 -0.61
CA THR A 252 43.29 -8.29 -0.04
C THR A 252 42.36 -8.77 1.08
N SER A 253 41.95 -10.00 0.79
CA SER A 253 41.56 -11.14 1.63
C SER A 253 40.15 -11.18 2.21
N THR A 254 39.31 -11.84 1.43
CA THR A 254 38.16 -12.69 1.80
C THR A 254 38.43 -13.59 2.99
N THR A 255 37.55 -13.52 4.02
CA THR A 255 37.05 -14.74 4.67
C THR A 255 35.73 -14.50 5.44
N SER A 256 34.71 -15.16 4.97
CA SER A 256 33.60 -15.82 5.66
C SER A 256 32.75 -15.10 6.71
N ALA A 257 31.62 -14.49 6.25
CA ALA A 257 30.33 -14.51 6.97
C ALA A 257 29.10 -14.38 6.01
N THR A 258 29.31 -14.50 4.69
CA THR A 258 28.27 -14.32 3.66
C THR A 258 27.71 -15.67 3.13
N SER A 259 28.09 -16.80 3.73
CA SER A 259 27.86 -18.11 3.08
C SER A 259 26.44 -18.68 3.20
N THR A 260 25.64 -18.26 4.18
CA THR A 260 24.31 -18.91 4.40
C THR A 260 23.20 -18.23 3.58
N THR A 261 23.26 -16.93 3.38
CA THR A 261 22.24 -16.20 2.60
C THR A 261 22.48 -16.33 1.10
N GLN A 262 23.75 -16.32 0.65
CA GLN A 262 24.10 -16.54 -0.75
C GLN A 262 23.89 -18.00 -1.20
N ALA A 263 24.11 -18.98 -0.32
CA ALA A 263 23.81 -20.38 -0.62
C ALA A 263 22.30 -20.63 -0.75
N ALA A 264 21.47 -20.00 0.07
CA ALA A 264 20.02 -20.08 -0.04
C ALA A 264 19.46 -19.32 -1.27
N GLN A 265 20.10 -18.24 -1.70
CA GLN A 265 19.78 -17.51 -2.93
C GLN A 265 20.28 -18.26 -4.18
N ALA A 266 21.46 -18.84 -4.14
CA ALA A 266 21.99 -19.66 -5.23
C ALA A 266 21.15 -20.93 -5.48
N ALA A 267 20.55 -21.51 -4.43
CA ALA A 267 19.67 -22.67 -4.55
C ALA A 267 18.28 -22.33 -5.15
N ARG A 268 17.88 -21.02 -5.12
CA ARG A 268 16.61 -20.55 -5.70
C ARG A 268 16.73 -19.92 -7.08
N GLY A 269 17.92 -19.87 -7.68
CA GLY A 269 18.23 -19.07 -8.86
C GLY A 269 18.81 -17.72 -8.45
N GLY A 270 19.92 -17.32 -9.05
CA GLY A 270 20.56 -16.03 -8.79
C GLY A 270 19.63 -14.86 -9.13
N MET A 271 19.79 -13.74 -8.43
CA MET A 271 19.16 -12.48 -8.85
C MET A 271 19.73 -12.07 -10.21
N GLU A 272 18.87 -11.77 -11.13
CA GLU A 272 19.24 -11.27 -12.46
C GLU A 272 18.76 -9.83 -12.61
N GLU A 273 19.59 -8.98 -13.18
CA GLU A 273 19.18 -7.64 -13.56
C GLU A 273 18.38 -7.67 -14.87
N GLY A 274 17.37 -6.84 -14.95
CA GLY A 274 16.57 -6.60 -16.15
C GLY A 274 16.24 -5.12 -16.32
N MET A 275 15.76 -4.77 -17.50
CA MET A 275 15.25 -3.44 -17.81
C MET A 275 13.77 -3.54 -18.16
N VAL A 276 12.96 -2.65 -17.62
CA VAL A 276 11.58 -2.47 -18.07
C VAL A 276 11.49 -1.16 -18.85
N LEU A 277 10.95 -1.25 -20.06
CA LEU A 277 10.63 -0.12 -20.94
C LEU A 277 9.12 0.05 -20.96
N GLU A 278 8.62 1.27 -20.77
CA GLU A 278 7.18 1.55 -20.78
C GLU A 278 6.83 2.78 -21.58
N CYS A 279 5.81 2.69 -22.40
CA CYS A 279 5.18 3.84 -23.04
C CYS A 279 3.66 3.77 -22.93
N ASN A 280 3.02 4.94 -22.86
CA ASN A 280 1.57 5.06 -22.83
C ASN A 280 1.06 5.47 -24.21
N ILE A 281 0.02 4.80 -24.69
CA ILE A 281 -0.52 4.96 -26.04
C ILE A 281 -2.04 5.15 -25.93
N ASP A 282 -2.57 6.29 -26.44
CA ASP A 282 -4.00 6.63 -26.43
C ASP A 282 -4.60 6.81 -27.84
N ASP A 283 -3.80 6.60 -28.88
CA ASP A 283 -4.18 6.88 -30.27
C ASP A 283 -3.76 5.81 -31.31
N MET A 284 -3.43 4.59 -30.83
CA MET A 284 -3.08 3.46 -31.68
C MET A 284 -4.22 2.42 -31.77
N SER A 285 -4.46 1.86 -32.97
CA SER A 285 -5.45 0.80 -33.13
C SER A 285 -5.07 -0.44 -32.31
N PRO A 286 -6.02 -1.04 -31.55
CA PRO A 286 -5.77 -2.27 -30.81
C PRO A 286 -5.31 -3.45 -31.67
N GLU A 287 -5.64 -3.48 -32.94
CA GLU A 287 -5.20 -4.51 -33.90
C GLU A 287 -3.68 -4.56 -34.06
N LEU A 288 -3.02 -3.40 -33.91
CA LEU A 288 -1.55 -3.32 -34.04
C LEU A 288 -0.82 -3.90 -32.83
N HIS A 289 -1.49 -4.07 -31.70
CA HIS A 289 -0.82 -4.61 -30.50
C HIS A 289 -0.34 -6.05 -30.70
N GLY A 290 -1.10 -6.90 -31.40
CA GLY A 290 -0.71 -8.28 -31.70
C GLY A 290 0.61 -8.33 -32.50
N TYR A 291 0.69 -7.52 -33.56
CA TYR A 291 1.88 -7.38 -34.38
C TYR A 291 3.06 -6.84 -33.56
N LEU A 292 2.83 -5.82 -32.75
CA LEU A 292 3.86 -5.24 -31.87
C LEU A 292 4.44 -6.28 -30.90
N PHE A 293 3.59 -7.14 -30.30
CA PHE A 293 4.04 -8.23 -29.43
C PHE A 293 5.00 -9.17 -30.16
N GLU A 294 4.62 -9.63 -31.35
CA GLU A 294 5.46 -10.55 -32.15
C GLU A 294 6.82 -9.91 -32.48
N ARG A 295 6.81 -8.63 -32.86
CA ARG A 295 8.03 -7.89 -33.18
C ARG A 295 8.95 -7.72 -31.97
N LEU A 296 8.38 -7.33 -30.81
CA LEU A 296 9.15 -7.12 -29.57
C LEU A 296 9.76 -8.44 -29.07
N LEU A 297 8.98 -9.52 -29.02
CA LEU A 297 9.46 -10.84 -28.61
C LEU A 297 10.52 -11.37 -29.59
N GLY A 298 10.31 -11.22 -30.91
CA GLY A 298 11.30 -11.58 -31.94
C GLY A 298 12.58 -10.73 -31.88
N ALA A 299 12.52 -9.53 -31.29
CA ALA A 299 13.65 -8.65 -31.08
C ALA A 299 14.38 -8.87 -29.74
N GLY A 300 14.03 -9.89 -28.95
CA GLY A 300 14.73 -10.24 -27.70
C GLY A 300 14.05 -9.76 -26.43
N ALA A 301 12.81 -9.25 -26.50
CA ALA A 301 12.06 -9.00 -25.29
C ALA A 301 11.84 -10.32 -24.52
N GLN A 302 12.07 -10.28 -23.22
CA GLN A 302 11.87 -11.43 -22.33
C GLN A 302 10.40 -11.61 -21.96
N ASP A 303 9.67 -10.48 -21.87
CA ASP A 303 8.24 -10.43 -21.65
C ASP A 303 7.67 -9.12 -22.21
N VAL A 304 6.39 -9.14 -22.63
CA VAL A 304 5.65 -7.99 -23.13
C VAL A 304 4.24 -8.07 -22.61
N TRP A 305 3.75 -6.97 -22.02
CA TRP A 305 2.35 -6.93 -21.55
C TRP A 305 1.72 -5.56 -21.74
N LEU A 306 0.38 -5.53 -21.75
CA LEU A 306 -0.42 -4.33 -21.82
C LEU A 306 -1.17 -4.11 -20.52
N THR A 307 -1.15 -2.87 -20.03
CA THR A 307 -1.95 -2.44 -18.88
C THR A 307 -2.95 -1.39 -19.35
N PRO A 308 -4.27 -1.62 -19.24
CA PRO A 308 -5.29 -0.60 -19.52
C PRO A 308 -5.16 0.56 -18.56
N ILE A 309 -5.16 1.79 -19.09
CA ILE A 309 -5.06 3.02 -18.32
C ILE A 309 -6.04 4.08 -18.84
N HIS A 310 -6.24 5.15 -18.07
CA HIS A 310 -6.87 6.39 -18.54
C HIS A 310 -5.84 7.51 -18.51
N MET A 311 -5.69 8.21 -19.62
CA MET A 311 -4.81 9.35 -19.77
C MET A 311 -5.56 10.68 -19.58
N LYS A 312 -4.83 11.81 -19.63
CA LYS A 312 -5.42 13.15 -19.58
C LYS A 312 -6.60 13.28 -20.55
N LYS A 313 -7.59 14.08 -20.21
CA LYS A 313 -8.86 14.26 -20.96
C LYS A 313 -9.71 12.99 -20.99
N SER A 314 -9.57 12.10 -19.99
CA SER A 314 -10.33 10.83 -19.84
C SER A 314 -10.22 9.90 -21.04
N ARG A 315 -9.11 9.90 -21.77
CA ARG A 315 -8.91 9.01 -22.91
C ARG A 315 -8.54 7.61 -22.46
N PRO A 316 -9.28 6.56 -22.88
CA PRO A 316 -8.84 5.19 -22.72
C PRO A 316 -7.51 4.99 -23.46
N ALA A 317 -6.58 4.28 -22.82
CA ALA A 317 -5.23 4.09 -23.33
C ALA A 317 -4.65 2.78 -22.80
N VAL A 318 -3.48 2.43 -23.29
CA VAL A 318 -2.72 1.28 -22.77
C VAL A 318 -1.29 1.72 -22.45
N THR A 319 -0.73 1.15 -21.40
CA THR A 319 0.72 1.13 -21.18
C THR A 319 1.25 -0.14 -21.81
N VAL A 320 2.16 0.00 -22.75
CA VAL A 320 2.97 -1.11 -23.27
C VAL A 320 4.20 -1.22 -22.38
N SER A 321 4.41 -2.38 -21.79
CA SER A 321 5.56 -2.68 -20.93
C SER A 321 6.35 -3.83 -21.53
N VAL A 322 7.68 -3.69 -21.56
CA VAL A 322 8.62 -4.63 -22.15
C VAL A 322 9.74 -4.94 -21.15
N LEU A 323 9.90 -6.19 -20.77
CA LEU A 323 11.04 -6.66 -19.97
C LEU A 323 12.15 -7.13 -20.90
N CYS A 324 13.37 -6.66 -20.71
CA CYS A 324 14.51 -7.05 -21.54
C CYS A 324 15.83 -7.11 -20.75
N SER A 325 16.88 -7.61 -21.41
CA SER A 325 18.26 -7.45 -20.96
C SER A 325 18.79 -6.05 -21.28
N ALA A 326 19.87 -5.65 -20.60
CA ALA A 326 20.55 -4.40 -20.94
C ALA A 326 21.13 -4.40 -22.38
N GLU A 327 21.44 -5.57 -22.91
CA GLU A 327 21.97 -5.73 -24.28
C GLU A 327 20.93 -5.48 -25.36
N ASP A 328 19.67 -5.84 -25.10
CA ASP A 328 18.56 -5.70 -26.05
C ASP A 328 17.85 -4.35 -25.93
N GLU A 329 18.13 -3.57 -24.90
CA GLU A 329 17.45 -2.33 -24.55
C GLU A 329 17.36 -1.34 -25.72
N ALA A 330 18.49 -1.02 -26.33
CA ALA A 330 18.55 -0.01 -27.41
C ALA A 330 17.68 -0.42 -28.62
N ARG A 331 17.77 -1.69 -29.05
CA ARG A 331 16.99 -2.22 -30.15
C ARG A 331 15.49 -2.20 -29.88
N LEU A 332 15.08 -2.52 -28.65
CA LEU A 332 13.68 -2.53 -28.27
C LEU A 332 13.12 -1.11 -28.10
N ILE A 333 13.93 -0.13 -27.68
CA ILE A 333 13.56 1.28 -27.68
C ILE A 333 13.29 1.75 -29.11
N ASP A 334 14.19 1.47 -30.06
CA ASP A 334 14.02 1.85 -31.46
C ASP A 334 12.75 1.23 -32.05
N LEU A 335 12.46 -0.02 -31.69
CA LEU A 335 11.27 -0.72 -32.15
C LEU A 335 9.99 -0.09 -31.56
N LEU A 336 9.96 0.23 -30.27
CA LEU A 336 8.82 0.92 -29.63
C LEU A 336 8.56 2.27 -30.28
N ILE A 337 9.59 3.05 -30.56
CA ILE A 337 9.44 4.38 -31.19
C ILE A 337 8.96 4.24 -32.64
N SER A 338 9.44 3.26 -33.39
CA SER A 338 9.08 3.11 -34.80
C SER A 338 7.72 2.47 -35.04
N GLU A 339 7.30 1.56 -34.15
CA GLU A 339 6.07 0.76 -34.34
C GLU A 339 4.86 1.29 -33.53
N THR A 340 5.05 2.34 -32.74
CA THR A 340 3.96 2.91 -31.96
C THR A 340 3.84 4.43 -32.17
N SER A 341 2.73 4.99 -31.74
CA SER A 341 2.49 6.45 -31.77
C SER A 341 3.15 7.20 -30.59
N THR A 342 3.95 6.53 -29.76
CA THR A 342 4.56 7.18 -28.60
C THR A 342 5.60 8.23 -28.98
N PHE A 343 5.61 9.36 -28.25
CA PHE A 343 6.66 10.38 -28.36
C PHE A 343 7.82 10.15 -27.39
N GLY A 344 7.74 9.12 -26.54
CA GLY A 344 8.78 8.82 -25.56
C GLY A 344 8.37 7.69 -24.65
N LEU A 345 9.34 7.15 -23.92
CA LEU A 345 9.16 6.03 -23.03
C LEU A 345 9.88 6.27 -21.69
N ARG A 346 9.48 5.51 -20.68
CA ARG A 346 10.15 5.42 -19.39
C ARG A 346 10.98 4.16 -19.37
N ARG A 347 12.09 4.17 -18.67
CA ARG A 347 12.89 2.98 -18.40
C ARG A 347 13.31 2.93 -16.94
N TYR A 348 13.36 1.74 -16.38
CA TYR A 348 13.86 1.51 -15.03
C TYR A 348 14.43 0.10 -14.89
N ARG A 349 15.43 -0.02 -14.01
CA ARG A 349 16.04 -1.32 -13.71
C ARG A 349 15.14 -2.09 -12.76
N VAL A 350 15.10 -3.40 -12.97
CA VAL A 350 14.41 -4.33 -12.08
C VAL A 350 15.33 -5.50 -11.74
N GLU A 351 15.21 -5.99 -10.54
CA GLU A 351 15.79 -7.25 -10.13
C GLU A 351 14.73 -8.34 -10.28
N LYS A 352 15.06 -9.44 -10.92
CA LYS A 352 14.20 -10.60 -11.10
C LYS A 352 14.85 -11.84 -10.51
N LEU A 353 14.03 -12.70 -9.93
CA LEU A 353 14.45 -14.00 -9.40
C LEU A 353 13.82 -15.13 -10.24
N PRO A 354 14.42 -15.52 -11.36
CA PRO A 354 13.94 -16.66 -12.12
C PRO A 354 14.27 -17.95 -11.37
N LEU A 355 13.29 -18.84 -11.26
CA LEU A 355 13.59 -20.18 -10.77
C LEU A 355 14.44 -20.93 -11.81
N PRO A 356 15.45 -21.72 -11.40
CA PRO A 356 16.14 -22.67 -12.26
C PRO A 356 15.11 -23.56 -12.94
N ARG A 357 15.23 -23.72 -14.25
CA ARG A 357 14.25 -24.46 -15.04
C ARG A 357 14.91 -25.25 -16.14
N GLU A 358 14.34 -26.40 -16.44
CA GLU A 358 14.71 -27.22 -17.62
C GLU A 358 13.46 -27.55 -18.42
N THR A 359 13.64 -27.75 -19.71
CA THR A 359 12.58 -28.22 -20.61
C THR A 359 12.99 -29.62 -21.10
N ARG A 360 12.10 -30.58 -20.92
CA ARG A 360 12.29 -31.96 -21.44
C ARG A 360 11.09 -32.41 -22.26
N GLU A 361 11.33 -33.30 -23.22
CA GLU A 361 10.25 -33.96 -23.94
C GLU A 361 9.68 -35.11 -23.10
N VAL A 362 8.37 -35.21 -23.06
CA VAL A 362 7.60 -36.29 -22.42
C VAL A 362 6.70 -36.92 -23.49
N GLU A 363 6.73 -38.25 -23.58
CA GLU A 363 5.84 -38.98 -24.46
C GLU A 363 4.47 -39.13 -23.80
N THR A 364 3.40 -38.81 -24.54
CA THR A 364 2.02 -38.98 -24.14
C THR A 364 1.22 -39.73 -25.17
N SER A 365 0.04 -40.18 -24.82
CA SER A 365 -0.87 -40.87 -25.76
C SER A 365 -1.24 -39.99 -26.98
N LEU A 366 -1.11 -38.68 -26.85
CA LEU A 366 -1.38 -37.72 -27.93
C LEU A 366 -0.14 -37.26 -28.69
N GLY A 367 1.05 -37.77 -28.32
CA GLY A 367 2.33 -37.43 -28.93
C GLY A 367 3.35 -36.85 -27.95
N LYS A 368 4.51 -36.45 -28.52
CA LYS A 368 5.56 -35.81 -27.73
C LYS A 368 5.23 -34.38 -27.38
N ILE A 369 5.51 -34.02 -26.14
CA ILE A 369 5.25 -32.67 -25.63
C ILE A 369 6.42 -32.18 -24.78
N ARG A 370 6.80 -30.94 -24.97
CA ARG A 370 7.80 -30.29 -24.12
C ARG A 370 7.17 -29.88 -22.81
N VAL A 371 7.83 -30.23 -21.72
CA VAL A 371 7.40 -29.90 -20.35
C VAL A 371 8.51 -29.08 -19.70
N LYS A 372 8.14 -27.87 -19.31
CA LYS A 372 9.02 -26.98 -18.55
C LYS A 372 8.85 -27.25 -17.06
N THR A 373 9.95 -27.60 -16.37
CA THR A 373 9.98 -27.86 -14.93
C THR A 373 10.85 -26.82 -14.23
N ALA A 374 10.32 -26.17 -13.22
CA ALA A 374 11.04 -25.24 -12.35
C ALA A 374 11.43 -25.93 -11.04
N PHE A 375 12.60 -25.56 -10.52
CA PHE A 375 13.20 -26.16 -9.33
C PHE A 375 13.29 -25.16 -8.19
N VAL A 376 13.10 -25.63 -6.95
CA VAL A 376 13.38 -24.92 -5.72
C VAL A 376 14.24 -25.85 -4.87
N ASP A 377 15.38 -25.35 -4.42
CA ASP A 377 16.36 -26.13 -3.65
C ASP A 377 16.75 -27.46 -4.33
N GLY A 378 16.89 -27.43 -5.65
CA GLY A 378 17.24 -28.59 -6.48
C GLY A 378 16.14 -29.64 -6.65
N ARG A 379 14.94 -29.37 -6.15
CA ARG A 379 13.78 -30.28 -6.26
C ARG A 379 12.75 -29.71 -7.25
N PRO A 380 12.11 -30.55 -8.07
CA PRO A 380 11.01 -30.11 -8.93
C PRO A 380 9.89 -29.49 -8.06
N ALA A 381 9.57 -28.23 -8.31
CA ALA A 381 8.55 -27.50 -7.55
C ALA A 381 7.29 -27.23 -8.36
N LYS A 382 7.46 -26.93 -9.65
CA LYS A 382 6.36 -26.62 -10.58
C LYS A 382 6.71 -27.15 -11.96
N TRP A 383 5.71 -27.59 -12.70
CA TRP A 383 5.87 -27.98 -14.09
C TRP A 383 4.65 -27.56 -14.92
N LYS A 384 4.87 -27.35 -16.21
CA LYS A 384 3.80 -27.08 -17.17
C LYS A 384 4.19 -27.55 -18.57
N PRO A 385 3.25 -28.10 -19.36
CA PRO A 385 3.51 -28.37 -20.79
C PRO A 385 3.60 -27.05 -21.57
N GLU A 386 4.37 -27.02 -22.65
CA GLU A 386 4.43 -25.89 -23.55
C GLU A 386 3.12 -25.75 -24.32
N PHE A 387 2.59 -24.54 -24.36
CA PHE A 387 1.28 -24.24 -24.93
C PHE A 387 1.23 -24.49 -26.45
N GLU A 388 2.32 -24.17 -27.16
CA GLU A 388 2.42 -24.38 -28.61
C GLU A 388 2.28 -25.85 -28.98
N ASP A 389 2.88 -26.76 -28.21
CA ASP A 389 2.76 -28.18 -28.42
C ASP A 389 1.33 -28.68 -28.19
N LEU A 390 0.63 -28.15 -27.15
CA LEU A 390 -0.78 -28.46 -26.93
C LEU A 390 -1.66 -27.98 -28.08
N ARG A 391 -1.40 -26.78 -28.59
CA ARG A 391 -2.13 -26.20 -29.73
C ARG A 391 -1.91 -27.05 -31.00
N ASP A 392 -0.66 -27.42 -31.29
CA ASP A 392 -0.32 -28.21 -32.45
C ASP A 392 -0.96 -29.61 -32.41
N ILE A 393 -1.01 -30.22 -31.23
CA ILE A 393 -1.71 -31.49 -31.02
C ILE A 393 -3.21 -31.30 -31.26
N ALA A 394 -3.84 -30.25 -30.69
CA ALA A 394 -5.25 -29.98 -30.89
C ALA A 394 -5.62 -29.78 -32.35
N VAL A 395 -4.79 -29.05 -33.11
CA VAL A 395 -4.98 -28.86 -34.56
C VAL A 395 -4.81 -30.17 -35.33
N LYS A 396 -3.82 -31.00 -35.01
CA LYS A 396 -3.56 -32.28 -35.67
C LYS A 396 -4.62 -33.34 -35.39
N THR A 397 -5.12 -33.37 -34.14
CA THR A 397 -6.08 -34.40 -33.72
C THR A 397 -7.54 -34.00 -33.92
N GLY A 398 -7.82 -32.70 -34.12
CA GLY A 398 -9.18 -32.15 -34.16
C GLY A 398 -9.90 -32.15 -32.81
N LEU A 399 -9.19 -32.47 -31.71
CA LEU A 399 -9.72 -32.45 -30.38
C LEU A 399 -9.79 -31.00 -29.83
N PRO A 400 -10.76 -30.67 -28.99
CA PRO A 400 -10.77 -29.41 -28.30
C PRO A 400 -9.50 -29.22 -27.46
N LEU A 401 -8.86 -28.04 -27.54
CA LEU A 401 -7.60 -27.74 -26.84
C LEU A 401 -7.69 -28.03 -25.32
N ARG A 402 -8.85 -27.82 -24.72
CA ARG A 402 -9.09 -28.11 -23.31
C ARG A 402 -8.97 -29.61 -23.00
N GLU A 403 -9.48 -30.46 -23.88
CA GLU A 403 -9.40 -31.92 -23.71
C GLU A 403 -7.95 -32.41 -23.87
N VAL A 404 -7.24 -31.90 -24.88
CA VAL A 404 -5.80 -32.16 -25.06
C VAL A 404 -5.02 -31.75 -23.80
N GLN A 405 -5.28 -30.56 -23.28
CA GLN A 405 -4.62 -30.07 -22.08
C GLN A 405 -4.91 -30.95 -20.85
N GLN A 406 -6.15 -31.38 -20.65
CA GLN A 406 -6.54 -32.25 -19.52
C GLN A 406 -5.85 -33.62 -19.61
N SER A 407 -5.85 -34.25 -20.77
CA SER A 407 -5.21 -35.53 -21.01
C SER A 407 -3.70 -35.47 -20.75
N VAL A 408 -3.02 -34.50 -21.37
CA VAL A 408 -1.59 -34.28 -21.17
C VAL A 408 -1.23 -34.00 -19.72
N LEU A 409 -2.01 -33.16 -19.02
CA LEU A 409 -1.76 -32.86 -17.61
C LEU A 409 -1.92 -34.11 -16.72
N ALA A 410 -2.84 -34.99 -17.03
CA ALA A 410 -3.03 -36.25 -16.28
C ALA A 410 -1.84 -37.20 -16.50
N GLU A 411 -1.42 -37.39 -17.73
CA GLU A 411 -0.32 -38.32 -18.09
C GLU A 411 1.04 -37.81 -17.59
N VAL A 412 1.36 -36.54 -17.82
CA VAL A 412 2.59 -35.91 -17.34
C VAL A 412 2.63 -35.88 -15.80
N GLY A 413 1.49 -35.58 -15.15
CA GLY A 413 1.39 -35.61 -13.70
C GLY A 413 1.68 -37.01 -13.10
N ALA A 414 1.19 -38.06 -13.75
CA ALA A 414 1.48 -39.44 -13.36
C ALA A 414 2.97 -39.79 -13.54
N SER A 415 3.60 -39.30 -14.61
CA SER A 415 5.02 -39.61 -14.93
C SER A 415 6.00 -38.83 -14.02
N LEU A 416 5.63 -37.63 -13.53
CA LEU A 416 6.49 -36.76 -12.72
C LEU A 416 6.26 -36.87 -11.22
N GLY A 417 5.41 -37.81 -10.74
CA GLY A 417 5.22 -38.07 -9.32
C GLY A 417 4.30 -37.07 -8.59
N GLY A 418 3.26 -36.58 -9.25
CA GLY A 418 2.03 -36.13 -8.58
C GLY A 418 2.05 -34.86 -7.77
N LYS A 419 2.90 -33.86 -8.06
CA LYS A 419 2.69 -32.50 -7.50
C LYS A 419 2.69 -31.46 -8.64
N ARG A 420 1.55 -30.78 -8.75
CA ARG A 420 1.42 -29.54 -9.53
C ARG A 420 1.98 -28.34 -8.78
#